data_0d4b3bfb7096a0da20e70e84427ff1d4
#
_entry.id   0d4b3bfb7096a0da20e70e84427ff1d4
#
_cell.length_a   1.000
_cell.length_b   1.000
_cell.length_c   1.000
_cell.angle_alpha   90.00
_cell.angle_beta   90.00
_cell.angle_gamma   90.00
#
_symmetry.space_group_name_H-M   'P 1'
#
loop_
_entity.id
_entity.type
_entity.pdbx_description
1 polymer ?
#
loop_
_entity_poly.entity_id
_entity_poly.type
_entity_poly.pdbx_seq_one_letter_code
_entity_poly.pdbx_strand_id
1 'polypeptide(L)'
;MSIEEKISKYKKTLDLFPNPQEKYQYLIEQAKKSEEFPVELRVDEFKVNGCQSQVWLVPEEKDDKLFFKSDSDALIAKGLVTLITSIYSDETAKDITNSKIDLMDEFELGVLLSPARRNGAFSMLRTIKELSLIHI
;
A
#
# COMPACT_ATOMS: atom_id res chain seq x y z
N MET A 1 7.04 -14.96 3.23
CA MET A 1 7.60 -13.90 4.11
C MET A 1 6.50 -13.33 4.98
N SER A 2 6.81 -13.05 6.23
CA SER A 2 5.87 -12.39 7.14
C SER A 2 5.75 -10.90 6.80
N ILE A 3 4.76 -10.23 7.40
CA ILE A 3 4.58 -8.79 7.27
C ILE A 3 5.86 -8.08 7.75
N GLU A 4 6.39 -8.48 8.91
CA GLU A 4 7.60 -7.90 9.51
C GLU A 4 8.83 -8.05 8.59
N GLU A 5 8.98 -9.21 8.00
CA GLU A 5 10.08 -9.49 7.08
C GLU A 5 10.01 -8.62 5.82
N LYS A 6 8.80 -8.45 5.27
CA LYS A 6 8.57 -7.59 4.10
C LYS A 6 8.88 -6.13 4.43
N ILE A 7 8.42 -5.65 5.58
CA ILE A 7 8.70 -4.29 6.05
C ILE A 7 10.20 -4.07 6.15
N SER A 8 10.91 -5.01 6.79
CA SER A 8 12.36 -4.92 6.94
C SER A 8 13.07 -4.86 5.59
N LYS A 9 12.64 -5.68 4.64
CA LYS A 9 13.20 -5.71 3.29
C LYS A 9 13.03 -4.38 2.57
N TYR A 10 11.81 -3.84 2.55
CA TYR A 10 11.53 -2.57 1.87
C TYR A 10 12.21 -1.39 2.57
N LYS A 11 12.27 -1.42 3.89
CA LYS A 11 12.95 -0.37 4.67
C LYS A 11 14.43 -0.32 4.33
N LYS A 12 15.10 -1.47 4.30
CA LYS A 12 16.51 -1.55 3.92
C LYS A 12 16.75 -1.01 2.51
N THR A 13 15.87 -1.35 1.58
CA THR A 13 15.98 -0.87 0.21
C THR A 13 15.82 0.64 0.13
N LEU A 14 14.81 1.19 0.80
CA LEU A 14 14.57 2.64 0.80
C LEU A 14 15.69 3.41 1.48
N ASP A 15 16.31 2.83 2.51
CA ASP A 15 17.42 3.46 3.22
C ASP A 15 18.69 3.59 2.36
N LEU A 16 18.76 2.87 1.23
CA LEU A 16 19.86 3.04 0.28
C LEU A 16 19.82 4.36 -0.47
N PHE A 17 18.67 5.01 -0.50
CA PHE A 17 18.49 6.27 -1.21
C PHE A 17 18.68 7.45 -0.26
N PRO A 18 19.55 8.43 -0.61
CA PRO A 18 19.97 9.47 0.33
C PRO A 18 18.95 10.59 0.56
N ASN A 19 17.94 10.72 -0.30
CA ASN A 19 16.97 11.81 -0.18
C ASN A 19 15.56 11.37 -0.56
N PRO A 20 14.53 12.16 -0.16
CA PRO A 20 13.14 11.83 -0.45
C PRO A 20 12.82 11.65 -1.94
N GLN A 21 13.43 12.46 -2.80
CA GLN A 21 13.17 12.41 -4.24
C GLN A 21 13.58 11.07 -4.84
N GLU A 22 14.71 10.53 -4.44
CA GLU A 22 15.17 9.22 -4.92
C GLU A 22 14.33 8.10 -4.35
N LYS A 23 13.84 8.22 -3.11
CA LYS A 23 12.90 7.26 -2.53
C LYS A 23 11.59 7.25 -3.31
N TYR A 24 11.06 8.41 -3.66
CA TYR A 24 9.87 8.53 -4.51
C TYR A 24 10.09 7.87 -5.86
N GLN A 25 11.24 8.13 -6.48
CA GLN A 25 11.56 7.57 -7.78
C GLN A 25 11.57 6.05 -7.72
N TYR A 26 12.13 5.49 -6.66
CA TYR A 26 12.12 4.04 -6.44
C TYR A 26 10.68 3.51 -6.37
N LEU A 27 9.82 4.16 -5.59
CA LEU A 27 8.42 3.74 -5.45
C LEU A 27 7.68 3.82 -6.78
N ILE A 28 7.90 4.87 -7.56
CA ILE A 28 7.30 5.06 -8.88
C ILE A 28 7.76 3.95 -9.82
N GLU A 29 9.05 3.62 -9.82
CA GLU A 29 9.59 2.55 -10.65
C GLU A 29 8.99 1.18 -10.30
N GLN A 30 8.79 0.90 -9.00
CA GLN A 30 8.15 -0.33 -8.57
C GLN A 30 6.69 -0.38 -9.04
N ALA A 31 5.99 0.74 -8.98
CA ALA A 31 4.60 0.83 -9.47
C ALA A 31 4.51 0.55 -10.96
N LYS A 32 5.47 1.05 -11.75
CA LYS A 32 5.51 0.80 -13.20
C LYS A 32 5.75 -0.67 -13.53
N LYS A 33 6.43 -1.39 -12.67
CA LYS A 33 6.73 -2.82 -12.84
C LYS A 33 5.62 -3.72 -12.30
N SER A 34 4.64 -3.15 -11.59
CA SER A 34 3.55 -3.92 -11.00
C SER A 34 2.61 -4.44 -12.08
N GLU A 35 1.84 -5.47 -11.70
CA GLU A 35 0.84 -6.06 -12.58
C GLU A 35 -0.17 -5.02 -13.04
N GLU A 36 -0.59 -5.10 -14.31
CA GLU A 36 -1.57 -4.19 -14.86
C GLU A 36 -2.90 -4.36 -14.15
N PHE A 37 -3.50 -3.23 -13.74
CA PHE A 37 -4.78 -3.22 -13.03
C PHE A 37 -5.92 -3.24 -14.05
N PRO A 38 -6.87 -4.20 -13.94
CA PRO A 38 -8.00 -4.26 -14.86
C PRO A 38 -8.84 -2.98 -14.82
N VAL A 39 -9.07 -2.40 -15.98
CA VAL A 39 -9.77 -1.11 -16.08
C VAL A 39 -11.23 -1.20 -15.57
N GLU A 40 -11.86 -2.36 -15.68
CA GLU A 40 -13.22 -2.60 -15.17
C GLU A 40 -13.31 -2.57 -13.65
N LEU A 41 -12.19 -2.65 -12.95
CA LEU A 41 -12.14 -2.52 -11.49
C LEU A 41 -11.93 -1.08 -11.02
N ARG A 42 -11.73 -0.14 -11.95
CA ARG A 42 -11.62 1.28 -11.62
C ARG A 42 -13.01 1.88 -11.44
N VAL A 43 -13.69 1.45 -10.39
CA VAL A 43 -15.06 1.87 -10.08
C VAL A 43 -15.12 2.40 -8.66
N ASP A 44 -16.18 3.17 -8.35
CA ASP A 44 -16.33 3.82 -7.04
C ASP A 44 -16.37 2.82 -5.88
N GLU A 45 -16.88 1.60 -6.12
CA GLU A 45 -16.94 0.54 -5.11
C GLU A 45 -15.57 0.23 -4.51
N PHE A 46 -14.51 0.29 -5.33
CA PHE A 46 -13.15 -0.04 -4.91
C PHE A 46 -12.28 1.19 -4.63
N LYS A 47 -12.88 2.36 -4.65
CA LYS A 47 -12.16 3.60 -4.40
C LYS A 47 -11.82 3.76 -2.94
N VAL A 48 -10.59 4.18 -2.67
CA VAL A 48 -10.15 4.51 -1.32
C VAL A 48 -10.59 5.95 -1.01
N ASN A 49 -11.45 6.12 0.00
CA ASN A 49 -11.92 7.45 0.41
C ASN A 49 -10.84 8.17 1.21
N GLY A 50 -10.74 9.48 1.03
CA GLY A 50 -9.79 10.31 1.78
C GLY A 50 -8.49 10.58 1.06
N CYS A 51 -8.35 10.18 -0.19
CA CYS A 51 -7.20 10.50 -1.03
C CYS A 51 -7.52 11.64 -1.98
N GLN A 52 -6.58 12.54 -2.22
CA GLN A 52 -6.73 13.60 -3.23
C GLN A 52 -6.77 13.02 -4.64
N SER A 53 -5.87 12.07 -4.91
CA SER A 53 -5.86 11.34 -6.17
C SER A 53 -6.84 10.18 -6.09
N GLN A 54 -7.28 9.67 -7.24
CA GLN A 54 -8.09 8.47 -7.26
C GLN A 54 -7.19 7.27 -6.98
N VAL A 55 -7.58 6.47 -6.01
CA VAL A 55 -6.87 5.24 -5.63
C VAL A 55 -7.91 4.12 -5.54
N TRP A 56 -7.61 2.99 -6.17
CA TRP A 56 -8.46 1.80 -6.14
C TRP A 56 -7.74 0.66 -5.45
N LEU A 57 -8.46 -0.10 -4.66
CA LEU A 57 -7.93 -1.21 -3.87
C LEU A 57 -8.94 -2.35 -3.88
N VAL A 58 -8.53 -3.50 -4.43
CA VAL A 58 -9.40 -4.66 -4.58
C VAL A 58 -8.83 -5.85 -3.83
N PRO A 59 -9.55 -6.40 -2.86
CA PRO A 59 -9.12 -7.62 -2.17
C PRO A 59 -9.51 -8.85 -2.97
N GLU A 60 -8.64 -9.84 -2.96
CA GLU A 60 -8.93 -11.17 -3.51
C GLU A 60 -8.50 -12.20 -2.47
N GLU A 61 -9.38 -13.17 -2.17
CA GLU A 61 -9.04 -14.26 -1.26
C GLU A 61 -8.69 -15.51 -2.05
N LYS A 62 -7.55 -16.12 -1.69
CA LYS A 62 -7.10 -17.37 -2.28
C LYS A 62 -6.31 -18.16 -1.24
N ASP A 63 -6.70 -19.41 -1.01
CA ASP A 63 -6.01 -20.32 -0.07
C ASP A 63 -5.88 -19.71 1.33
N ASP A 64 -6.96 -19.10 1.84
CA ASP A 64 -7.04 -18.44 3.14
C ASP A 64 -6.15 -17.20 3.29
N LYS A 65 -5.59 -16.71 2.20
CA LYS A 65 -4.78 -15.50 2.19
C LYS A 65 -5.43 -14.44 1.35
N LEU A 66 -5.17 -13.19 1.71
CA LEU A 66 -5.65 -12.03 0.97
C LEU A 66 -4.54 -11.52 0.05
N PHE A 67 -4.95 -11.15 -1.14
CA PHE A 67 -4.12 -10.48 -2.13
C PHE A 67 -4.81 -9.19 -2.51
N PHE A 68 -4.06 -8.11 -2.61
CA PHE A 68 -4.63 -6.80 -2.92
C PHE A 68 -4.10 -6.33 -4.27
N LYS A 69 -5.03 -6.02 -5.17
CA LYS A 69 -4.73 -5.31 -6.41
C LYS A 69 -4.97 -3.83 -6.16
N SER A 70 -4.14 -2.98 -6.72
CA SER A 70 -4.26 -1.55 -6.52
C SER A 70 -3.85 -0.76 -7.74
N ASP A 71 -4.37 0.46 -7.84
CA ASP A 71 -4.00 1.40 -8.90
C ASP A 71 -4.29 2.82 -8.44
N SER A 72 -3.76 3.79 -9.17
CA SER A 72 -4.03 5.20 -8.96
C SER A 72 -3.81 5.96 -10.27
N ASP A 73 -4.46 7.11 -10.38
CA ASP A 73 -4.25 8.04 -11.49
C ASP A 73 -3.05 8.96 -11.28
N ALA A 74 -2.41 8.91 -10.10
CA ALA A 74 -1.22 9.71 -9.78
C ALA A 74 -0.05 8.79 -9.46
N LEU A 75 1.12 9.08 -10.05
CA LEU A 75 2.31 8.21 -9.94
C LEU A 75 2.79 8.00 -8.51
N ILE A 76 2.85 9.05 -7.70
CA ILE A 76 3.32 8.92 -6.31
C ILE A 76 2.33 8.12 -5.48
N ALA A 77 1.03 8.39 -5.64
CA ALA A 77 -0.01 7.63 -4.94
C ALA A 77 0.02 6.16 -5.37
N LYS A 78 0.25 5.90 -6.66
CA LYS A 78 0.40 4.54 -7.17
C LYS A 78 1.60 3.84 -6.54
N GLY A 79 2.72 4.55 -6.41
CA GLY A 79 3.92 4.02 -5.74
C GLY A 79 3.65 3.65 -4.29
N LEU A 80 2.95 4.52 -3.56
CA LEU A 80 2.60 4.28 -2.16
C LEU A 80 1.65 3.09 -1.99
N VAL A 81 0.57 3.04 -2.77
CA VAL A 81 -0.40 1.96 -2.66
C VAL A 81 0.21 0.62 -3.10
N THR A 82 1.13 0.64 -4.06
CA THR A 82 1.86 -0.55 -4.47
C THR A 82 2.75 -1.07 -3.33
N LEU A 83 3.47 -0.20 -2.64
CA LEU A 83 4.26 -0.57 -1.48
C LEU A 83 3.38 -1.21 -0.40
N ILE A 84 2.29 -0.55 -0.05
CA ILE A 84 1.37 -1.02 0.99
C ILE A 84 0.76 -2.38 0.63
N THR A 85 0.28 -2.54 -0.59
CA THR A 85 -0.31 -3.81 -1.02
C THR A 85 0.73 -4.92 -1.11
N SER A 86 1.96 -4.60 -1.47
CA SER A 86 3.06 -5.58 -1.50
C SER A 86 3.37 -6.14 -0.11
N ILE A 87 3.23 -5.32 0.92
CA ILE A 87 3.48 -5.75 2.30
C ILE A 87 2.34 -6.63 2.83
N TYR A 88 1.10 -6.26 2.57
CA TYR A 88 -0.05 -6.94 3.13
C TYR A 88 -0.62 -8.07 2.27
N SER A 89 -0.21 -8.19 1.00
CA SER A 89 -0.64 -9.31 0.16
C SER A 89 0.04 -10.60 0.58
N ASP A 90 -0.62 -11.73 0.29
CA ASP A 90 -0.13 -13.07 0.63
C ASP A 90 -0.03 -13.28 2.15
N GLU A 91 -0.96 -12.69 2.89
CA GLU A 91 -1.08 -12.83 4.34
C GLU A 91 -2.52 -13.19 4.68
N THR A 92 -2.71 -13.87 5.82
CA THR A 92 -4.07 -14.15 6.27
C THR A 92 -4.74 -12.88 6.78
N ALA A 93 -6.07 -12.81 6.69
CA ALA A 93 -6.82 -11.68 7.22
C ALA A 93 -6.54 -11.47 8.71
N LYS A 94 -6.39 -12.56 9.44
CA LYS A 94 -6.07 -12.53 10.87
C LYS A 94 -4.72 -11.87 11.14
N ASP A 95 -3.69 -12.25 10.39
CA ASP A 95 -2.35 -11.67 10.55
C ASP A 95 -2.35 -10.18 10.23
N ILE A 96 -3.09 -9.78 9.19
CA ILE A 96 -3.20 -8.37 8.83
C ILE A 96 -3.88 -7.58 9.94
N THR A 97 -5.03 -8.05 10.42
CA THR A 97 -5.79 -7.33 11.46
C THR A 97 -5.10 -7.31 12.80
N ASN A 98 -4.34 -8.36 13.13
CA ASN A 98 -3.60 -8.44 14.39
C ASN A 98 -2.27 -7.69 14.37
N SER A 99 -1.79 -7.30 13.20
CA SER A 99 -0.55 -6.54 13.10
C SER A 99 -0.72 -5.16 13.73
N LYS A 100 0.15 -4.84 14.68
CA LYS A 100 0.17 -3.55 15.38
C LYS A 100 1.24 -2.62 14.82
N ILE A 101 1.90 -3.04 13.74
CA ILE A 101 2.96 -2.25 13.12
C ILE A 101 2.33 -1.07 12.38
N ASP A 102 2.88 0.11 12.63
CA ASP A 102 2.45 1.34 11.95
C ASP A 102 3.41 1.63 10.80
N LEU A 103 2.96 1.43 9.56
CA LEU A 103 3.78 1.69 8.38
C LEU A 103 4.14 3.17 8.24
N MET A 104 3.29 4.07 8.73
CA MET A 104 3.59 5.51 8.70
C MET A 104 4.87 5.79 9.50
N ASP A 105 5.01 5.13 10.65
CA ASP A 105 6.16 5.27 11.52
C ASP A 105 7.37 4.50 10.98
N GLU A 106 7.17 3.25 10.58
CA GLU A 106 8.26 2.39 10.10
C GLU A 106 8.99 2.97 8.89
N PHE A 107 8.26 3.59 7.96
CA PHE A 107 8.84 4.19 6.76
C PHE A 107 9.01 5.70 6.88
N GLU A 108 8.80 6.28 8.06
CA GLU A 108 8.91 7.71 8.31
C GLU A 108 8.10 8.53 7.29
N LEU A 109 6.90 8.06 6.97
CA LEU A 109 6.06 8.69 5.95
C LEU A 109 5.63 10.11 6.35
N GLY A 110 5.58 10.40 7.64
CA GLY A 110 5.30 11.75 8.12
C GLY A 110 6.35 12.77 7.72
N VAL A 111 7.60 12.34 7.52
CA VAL A 111 8.70 13.18 7.06
C VAL A 111 8.78 13.17 5.54
N LEU A 112 8.58 11.99 4.94
CA LEU A 112 8.71 11.78 3.50
C LEU A 112 7.61 12.46 2.69
N LEU A 113 6.37 12.47 3.20
CA LEU A 113 5.18 12.87 2.46
C LEU A 113 4.67 14.25 2.87
N SER A 114 4.08 14.97 1.90
CA SER A 114 3.30 16.18 2.18
C SER A 114 2.08 15.84 3.03
N PRO A 115 1.45 16.83 3.72
CA PRO A 115 0.25 16.57 4.52
C PRO A 115 -0.88 15.86 3.75
N ALA A 116 -1.13 16.27 2.52
CA ALA A 116 -2.17 15.66 1.69
C ALA A 116 -1.87 14.19 1.41
N ARG A 117 -0.60 13.86 1.10
CA ARG A 117 -0.20 12.49 0.81
C ARG A 117 -0.17 11.62 2.07
N ARG A 118 0.15 12.21 3.23
CA ARG A 118 0.06 11.49 4.50
C ARG A 118 -1.38 11.06 4.78
N ASN A 119 -2.34 11.95 4.54
CA ASN A 119 -3.75 11.62 4.70
C ASN A 119 -4.17 10.47 3.77
N GLY A 120 -3.71 10.49 2.52
CA GLY A 120 -3.96 9.42 1.57
C GLY A 120 -3.38 8.09 2.04
N ALA A 121 -2.14 8.11 2.55
CA ALA A 121 -1.49 6.90 3.08
C ALA A 121 -2.27 6.32 4.27
N PHE A 122 -2.72 7.15 5.20
CA PHE A 122 -3.57 6.72 6.30
C PHE A 122 -4.85 6.06 5.79
N SER A 123 -5.48 6.66 4.78
CA SER A 123 -6.71 6.13 4.20
C SER A 123 -6.49 4.77 3.55
N MET A 124 -5.37 4.59 2.85
CA MET A 124 -4.99 3.31 2.25
C MET A 124 -4.79 2.24 3.32
N LEU A 125 -4.06 2.56 4.38
CA LEU A 125 -3.79 1.62 5.49
C LEU A 125 -5.07 1.25 6.23
N ARG A 126 -5.94 2.22 6.48
CA ARG A 126 -7.24 1.98 7.11
C ARG A 126 -8.09 1.05 6.24
N THR A 127 -8.12 1.29 4.94
CA THR A 127 -8.89 0.47 4.00
C THR A 127 -8.41 -0.97 4.00
N ILE A 128 -7.10 -1.20 4.01
CA ILE A 128 -6.52 -2.55 4.10
C ILE A 128 -7.03 -3.27 5.35
N LYS A 129 -7.03 -2.59 6.51
CA LYS A 129 -7.49 -3.18 7.76
C LYS A 129 -8.99 -3.48 7.73
N GLU A 130 -9.79 -2.55 7.21
CA GLU A 130 -11.24 -2.74 7.09
C GLU A 130 -11.60 -3.90 6.19
N LEU A 131 -10.95 -4.01 5.02
CA LEU A 131 -11.16 -5.11 4.09
C LEU A 131 -10.75 -6.45 4.72
N SER A 132 -9.68 -6.45 5.50
CA SER A 132 -9.21 -7.65 6.16
C SER A 132 -10.19 -8.12 7.25
N LEU A 133 -10.79 -7.18 7.99
CA LEU A 133 -11.80 -7.49 9.00
C LEU A 133 -13.03 -8.16 8.39
N ILE A 134 -13.44 -7.76 7.19
CA ILE A 134 -14.57 -8.36 6.50
C ILE A 134 -14.31 -9.84 6.17
N HIS A 135 -13.06 -10.21 5.98
CA HIS A 135 -12.66 -11.55 5.55
C HIS A 135 -12.28 -12.50 6.70
N ILE A 136 -12.38 -12.06 7.94
CA ILE A 136 -12.12 -12.94 9.09
C ILE A 136 -13.25 -13.94 9.30
#